data_f66e4213e65bb284d0d0a25679c8bd68
#
_entry.id   f66e4213e65bb284d0d0a25679c8bd68
#
_cell.length_a   1.000
_cell.length_b   1.000
_cell.length_c   1.000
_cell.angle_alpha   90.00
_cell.angle_beta   90.00
_cell.angle_gamma   90.00
#
_symmetry.space_group_name_H-M   'P 1'
#
loop_
_entity.id
_entity.type
_entity.pdbx_description
1 polymer ?
#
loop_
_entity_poly.entity_id
_entity_poly.type
_entity_poly.pdbx_seq_one_letter_code
_entity_poly.pdbx_strand_id
1 'polypeptide(L)'
;VITELKKQPGAILFIDEIHTVIGAGAASGGVMDASNLIKPALTGGELRCIGSTTYQEYRGIFEKDHALARRFQKIDVIEPTVAETIEILNGLKSKFEEHHGVSYAPEALRAAAELADRHINDRRLPDKAIDVVDEAGARLRLKPVGEAEQRVEVRHIEEVVARIARIPPRTVSSSDRDLLRNLERNLKLVIFGQDAAIGTLAAAIKMARSGLSDLRRPVGSFLFAGPTGVGKTEVTRQLALAMGVEFVRFDMSEYMERHTVSRLIGAPPGYVGFDQGGLLTEAIAKHPHCVLLLDEVEKAHPDVFNLLL
;
A
#
# COMPACT_ATOMS: atom_id res chain seq x y z
N VAL A 1 -15.75 -6.02 35.76
CA VAL A 1 -16.38 -5.85 34.42
C VAL A 1 -17.12 -7.13 34.02
N ILE A 2 -16.46 -8.31 33.84
CA ILE A 2 -17.13 -9.55 33.37
C ILE A 2 -18.23 -10.00 34.39
N THR A 3 -17.94 -9.94 35.65
CA THR A 3 -18.89 -10.31 36.74
C THR A 3 -20.10 -9.37 36.78
N GLU A 4 -19.93 -8.10 36.42
CA GLU A 4 -21.00 -7.11 36.35
C GLU A 4 -21.83 -7.28 35.09
N LEU A 5 -21.19 -7.56 33.93
CA LEU A 5 -21.87 -7.82 32.67
C LEU A 5 -22.78 -9.06 32.75
N LYS A 6 -22.34 -10.11 33.48
CA LYS A 6 -23.15 -11.31 33.72
C LYS A 6 -24.46 -11.00 34.49
N LYS A 7 -24.51 -9.92 35.26
CA LYS A 7 -25.70 -9.50 36.03
C LYS A 7 -26.70 -8.69 35.19
N GLN A 8 -26.32 -8.24 34.00
CA GLN A 8 -27.16 -7.44 33.11
C GLN A 8 -27.78 -8.29 32.01
N PRO A 9 -29.06 -8.61 32.06
CA PRO A 9 -29.73 -9.40 31.01
C PRO A 9 -29.65 -8.67 29.67
N GLY A 10 -29.14 -9.36 28.65
CA GLY A 10 -29.05 -8.81 27.28
C GLY A 10 -27.80 -7.99 27.00
N ALA A 11 -26.86 -7.82 27.94
CA ALA A 11 -25.59 -7.18 27.69
C ALA A 11 -24.77 -7.91 26.62
N ILE A 12 -24.16 -7.16 25.71
CA ILE A 12 -23.25 -7.66 24.68
C ILE A 12 -21.90 -7.00 24.89
N LEU A 13 -20.87 -7.79 25.07
CA LEU A 13 -19.48 -7.32 25.16
C LEU A 13 -18.89 -7.20 23.76
N PHE A 14 -18.46 -6.01 23.38
CA PHE A 14 -17.65 -5.83 22.16
C PHE A 14 -16.18 -5.74 22.55
N ILE A 15 -15.34 -6.53 21.89
CA ILE A 15 -13.87 -6.53 22.06
C ILE A 15 -13.24 -6.27 20.70
N ASP A 16 -12.67 -5.09 20.58
CA ASP A 16 -11.87 -4.75 19.41
C ASP A 16 -10.50 -5.44 19.50
N GLU A 17 -9.96 -5.85 18.34
CA GLU A 17 -8.71 -6.62 18.29
C GLU A 17 -8.65 -7.78 19.30
N ILE A 18 -9.72 -8.59 19.34
CA ILE A 18 -9.88 -9.66 20.34
C ILE A 18 -8.68 -10.63 20.37
N HIS A 19 -7.91 -10.72 19.28
CA HIS A 19 -6.69 -11.52 19.22
C HIS A 19 -5.62 -11.06 20.22
N THR A 20 -5.57 -9.77 20.56
CA THR A 20 -4.63 -9.23 21.57
C THR A 20 -4.93 -9.76 22.97
N VAL A 21 -6.21 -9.96 23.27
CA VAL A 21 -6.66 -10.48 24.56
C VAL A 21 -6.49 -12.00 24.65
N ILE A 22 -6.63 -12.71 23.52
CA ILE A 22 -6.60 -14.18 23.46
C ILE A 22 -5.20 -14.70 23.20
N GLY A 23 -4.36 -13.99 22.43
CA GLY A 23 -3.02 -14.41 22.02
C GLY A 23 -1.90 -14.06 23.01
N ALA A 24 -2.13 -13.18 23.96
CA ALA A 24 -1.12 -12.66 24.89
C ALA A 24 -0.49 -13.72 25.82
N GLY A 25 -1.07 -14.91 25.93
CA GLY A 25 -0.60 -15.96 26.81
C GLY A 25 0.61 -16.77 26.35
N ALA A 26 1.00 -16.65 25.05
CA ALA A 26 2.06 -17.51 24.51
C ALA A 26 3.48 -16.90 24.59
N ALA A 27 3.62 -15.59 24.83
CA ALA A 27 4.91 -14.89 24.66
C ALA A 27 5.53 -14.30 25.94
N SER A 28 4.82 -14.21 27.06
CA SER A 28 5.38 -13.64 28.29
C SER A 28 4.91 -14.39 29.55
N GLY A 29 5.84 -15.13 30.14
CA GLY A 29 5.60 -15.79 31.42
C GLY A 29 5.34 -14.79 32.53
N GLY A 30 4.07 -14.53 32.83
CA GLY A 30 3.71 -13.75 34.02
C GLY A 30 2.48 -12.85 33.95
N VAL A 31 1.89 -12.62 32.78
CA VAL A 31 0.63 -11.87 32.69
C VAL A 31 -0.52 -12.87 32.75
N MET A 32 -1.43 -12.70 33.71
CA MET A 32 -2.68 -13.48 33.82
C MET A 32 -3.37 -13.44 32.45
N ASP A 33 -3.42 -14.60 31.81
CA ASP A 33 -3.96 -14.77 30.48
C ASP A 33 -5.48 -14.42 30.53
N ALA A 34 -5.84 -13.25 30.02
CA ALA A 34 -7.22 -12.80 29.95
C ALA A 34 -8.10 -13.80 29.18
N SER A 35 -7.49 -14.64 28.34
CA SER A 35 -8.18 -15.73 27.66
C SER A 35 -8.73 -16.76 28.64
N ASN A 36 -8.01 -17.04 29.74
CA ASN A 36 -8.47 -17.96 30.79
C ASN A 36 -9.65 -17.42 31.60
N LEU A 37 -9.84 -16.12 31.61
CA LEU A 37 -11.00 -15.49 32.26
C LEU A 37 -12.23 -15.41 31.31
N ILE A 38 -11.98 -15.18 30.03
CA ILE A 38 -13.04 -15.00 29.03
C ILE A 38 -13.56 -16.36 28.52
N LYS A 39 -12.67 -17.32 28.29
CA LYS A 39 -13.03 -18.68 27.83
C LYS A 39 -14.14 -19.35 28.66
N PRO A 40 -14.07 -19.41 30.00
CA PRO A 40 -15.13 -20.01 30.82
C PRO A 40 -16.48 -19.26 30.67
N ALA A 41 -16.46 -17.92 30.65
CA ALA A 41 -17.68 -17.12 30.52
C ALA A 41 -18.38 -17.29 29.17
N LEU A 42 -17.60 -17.41 28.08
CA LEU A 42 -18.10 -17.74 26.75
C LEU A 42 -18.61 -19.21 26.70
N THR A 43 -17.90 -20.10 27.41
CA THR A 43 -18.25 -21.53 27.43
C THR A 43 -19.58 -21.80 28.14
N GLY A 44 -19.85 -21.09 29.22
CA GLY A 44 -21.09 -21.22 29.98
C GLY A 44 -22.32 -20.59 29.31
N GLY A 45 -22.18 -19.88 28.19
CA GLY A 45 -23.27 -19.14 27.53
C GLY A 45 -23.75 -17.92 28.36
N GLU A 46 -22.98 -17.55 29.36
CA GLU A 46 -23.33 -16.46 30.32
C GLU A 46 -22.99 -15.07 29.77
N LEU A 47 -22.16 -15.02 28.69
CA LEU A 47 -21.69 -13.79 28.08
C LEU A 47 -21.91 -13.84 26.56
N ARG A 48 -22.58 -12.81 26.03
CA ARG A 48 -22.64 -12.58 24.59
C ARG A 48 -21.49 -11.66 24.22
N CYS A 49 -20.70 -12.08 23.21
CA CYS A 49 -19.52 -11.33 22.80
C CYS A 49 -19.48 -11.16 21.29
N ILE A 50 -19.09 -9.98 20.84
CA ILE A 50 -18.72 -9.66 19.47
C ILE A 50 -17.25 -9.29 19.51
N GLY A 51 -16.41 -9.95 18.71
CA GLY A 51 -14.98 -9.64 18.59
C GLY A 51 -14.64 -9.23 17.17
N SER A 52 -13.83 -8.20 17.01
CA SER A 52 -13.20 -7.86 15.74
C SER A 52 -11.78 -8.42 15.68
N THR A 53 -11.32 -8.79 14.49
CA THR A 53 -9.94 -9.25 14.25
C THR A 53 -9.63 -9.21 12.75
N THR A 54 -8.36 -9.30 12.39
CA THR A 54 -7.94 -9.42 10.98
C THR A 54 -8.01 -10.88 10.51
N TYR A 55 -8.05 -11.10 9.19
CA TYR A 55 -8.01 -12.46 8.61
C TYR A 55 -6.72 -13.21 8.98
N GLN A 56 -5.60 -12.52 9.07
CA GLN A 56 -4.32 -13.09 9.41
C GLN A 56 -4.31 -13.60 10.85
N GLU A 57 -4.76 -12.77 11.79
CA GLU A 57 -4.84 -13.10 13.21
C GLU A 57 -5.90 -14.16 13.48
N TYR A 58 -7.02 -14.11 12.77
CA TYR A 58 -8.05 -15.15 12.87
C TYR A 58 -7.47 -16.52 12.53
N ARG A 59 -6.74 -16.65 11.41
CA ARG A 59 -6.07 -17.90 11.03
C ARG A 59 -4.97 -18.30 12.02
N GLY A 60 -4.21 -17.33 12.50
CA GLY A 60 -3.09 -17.55 13.42
C GLY A 60 -3.51 -18.05 14.80
N ILE A 61 -4.62 -17.55 15.33
CA ILE A 61 -5.03 -17.74 16.72
C ILE A 61 -6.34 -18.53 16.83
N PHE A 62 -7.40 -18.08 16.14
CA PHE A 62 -8.75 -18.66 16.32
C PHE A 62 -8.90 -20.03 15.66
N GLU A 63 -8.39 -20.22 14.47
CA GLU A 63 -8.48 -21.53 13.77
C GLU A 63 -7.67 -22.63 14.49
N LYS A 64 -6.60 -22.23 15.18
CA LYS A 64 -5.78 -23.16 15.98
C LYS A 64 -6.42 -23.54 17.32
N ASP A 65 -7.27 -22.68 17.87
CA ASP A 65 -8.00 -22.95 19.12
C ASP A 65 -9.42 -23.46 18.83
N HIS A 66 -9.56 -24.77 18.73
CA HIS A 66 -10.85 -25.41 18.45
C HIS A 66 -11.95 -25.06 19.48
N ALA A 67 -11.59 -24.70 20.71
CA ALA A 67 -12.56 -24.31 21.73
C ALA A 67 -13.16 -22.92 21.46
N LEU A 68 -12.36 -22.00 20.93
CA LEU A 68 -12.80 -20.66 20.51
C LEU A 68 -13.54 -20.72 19.18
N ALA A 69 -13.01 -21.43 18.19
CA ALA A 69 -13.60 -21.54 16.85
C ALA A 69 -15.04 -22.06 16.89
N ARG A 70 -15.38 -22.96 17.83
CA ARG A 70 -16.74 -23.49 17.99
C ARG A 70 -17.71 -22.51 18.66
N ARG A 71 -17.24 -21.39 19.20
CA ARG A 71 -18.04 -20.45 19.99
C ARG A 71 -18.27 -19.11 19.31
N PHE A 72 -17.45 -18.78 18.34
CA PHE A 72 -17.61 -17.60 17.52
C PHE A 72 -18.06 -17.99 16.12
N GLN A 73 -19.21 -17.48 15.71
CA GLN A 73 -19.60 -17.52 14.31
C GLN A 73 -18.78 -16.48 13.55
N LYS A 74 -17.99 -16.93 12.58
CA LYS A 74 -17.24 -16.04 11.69
C LYS A 74 -18.21 -15.25 10.81
N ILE A 75 -18.06 -13.94 10.79
CA ILE A 75 -18.76 -13.01 9.91
C ILE A 75 -17.68 -12.26 9.14
N ASP A 76 -17.65 -12.44 7.82
CA ASP A 76 -16.67 -11.77 6.97
C ASP A 76 -17.16 -10.34 6.66
N VAL A 77 -16.32 -9.36 7.00
CA VAL A 77 -16.52 -7.95 6.64
C VAL A 77 -15.56 -7.63 5.49
N ILE A 78 -16.13 -7.48 4.30
CA ILE A 78 -15.36 -7.26 3.07
C ILE A 78 -15.05 -5.77 2.87
N GLU A 79 -13.96 -5.49 2.17
CA GLU A 79 -13.58 -4.15 1.73
C GLU A 79 -14.66 -3.60 0.79
N PRO A 80 -15.18 -2.36 1.02
CA PRO A 80 -16.16 -1.76 0.14
C PRO A 80 -15.56 -1.43 -1.23
N THR A 81 -16.40 -1.42 -2.24
CA THR A 81 -16.05 -0.95 -3.58
C THR A 81 -15.81 0.56 -3.61
N VAL A 82 -15.18 1.06 -4.67
CA VAL A 82 -15.00 2.51 -4.88
C VAL A 82 -16.34 3.25 -4.88
N ALA A 83 -17.38 2.67 -5.49
CA ALA A 83 -18.71 3.28 -5.52
C ALA A 83 -19.32 3.40 -4.11
N GLU A 84 -19.29 2.34 -3.33
CA GLU A 84 -19.76 2.34 -1.92
C GLU A 84 -18.91 3.29 -1.06
N THR A 85 -17.61 3.38 -1.32
CA THR A 85 -16.72 4.34 -0.62
C THR A 85 -17.13 5.79 -0.92
N ILE A 86 -17.49 6.12 -2.14
CA ILE A 86 -18.00 7.45 -2.49
C ILE A 86 -19.27 7.77 -1.69
N GLU A 87 -20.19 6.81 -1.54
CA GLU A 87 -21.39 6.98 -0.73
C GLU A 87 -21.06 7.19 0.76
N ILE A 88 -20.10 6.41 1.29
CA ILE A 88 -19.60 6.59 2.66
C ILE A 88 -19.03 8.00 2.86
N LEU A 89 -18.17 8.47 1.95
CA LEU A 89 -17.58 9.81 2.02
C LEU A 89 -18.64 10.91 1.94
N ASN A 90 -19.67 10.74 1.10
CA ASN A 90 -20.80 11.68 1.04
C ASN A 90 -21.59 11.71 2.36
N GLY A 91 -21.76 10.56 3.02
CA GLY A 91 -22.40 10.48 4.36
C GLY A 91 -21.57 11.14 5.46
N LEU A 92 -20.24 11.14 5.33
CA LEU A 92 -19.32 11.75 6.29
C LEU A 92 -19.03 13.23 6.01
N LYS A 93 -19.38 13.73 4.83
CA LYS A 93 -19.04 15.06 4.33
C LYS A 93 -19.35 16.17 5.34
N SER A 94 -20.57 16.21 5.88
CA SER A 94 -21.00 17.26 6.81
C SER A 94 -20.15 17.31 8.07
N LYS A 95 -19.68 16.14 8.58
CA LYS A 95 -18.83 16.05 9.76
C LYS A 95 -17.44 16.59 9.49
N PHE A 96 -16.87 16.31 8.32
CA PHE A 96 -15.56 16.85 7.91
C PHE A 96 -15.65 18.35 7.63
N GLU A 97 -16.74 18.83 7.02
CA GLU A 97 -16.97 20.26 6.79
C GLU A 97 -17.06 21.03 8.12
N GLU A 98 -17.76 20.49 9.11
CA GLU A 98 -17.85 21.06 10.46
C GLU A 98 -16.51 21.05 11.19
N HIS A 99 -15.79 19.90 11.12
CA HIS A 99 -14.52 19.73 11.83
C HIS A 99 -13.40 20.64 11.29
N HIS A 100 -13.27 20.75 9.98
CA HIS A 100 -12.21 21.54 9.34
C HIS A 100 -12.62 22.99 9.03
N GLY A 101 -13.90 23.30 9.04
CA GLY A 101 -14.42 24.62 8.69
C GLY A 101 -14.26 24.94 7.17
N VAL A 102 -14.29 23.92 6.33
CA VAL A 102 -14.16 24.00 4.87
C VAL A 102 -15.31 23.25 4.20
N SER A 103 -15.60 23.54 2.93
CA SER A 103 -16.53 22.75 2.14
C SER A 103 -15.83 21.77 1.21
N TYR A 104 -16.50 20.67 0.85
CA TYR A 104 -15.95 19.68 -0.09
C TYR A 104 -16.78 19.65 -1.37
N ALA A 105 -16.12 19.79 -2.53
CA ALA A 105 -16.75 19.57 -3.82
C ALA A 105 -17.12 18.08 -3.97
N PRO A 106 -18.29 17.73 -4.53
CA PRO A 106 -18.65 16.34 -4.78
C PRO A 106 -17.63 15.59 -5.65
N GLU A 107 -17.03 16.29 -6.61
CA GLU A 107 -15.98 15.77 -7.48
C GLU A 107 -14.70 15.46 -6.70
N ALA A 108 -14.40 16.21 -5.63
CA ALA A 108 -13.25 15.96 -4.77
C ALA A 108 -13.43 14.68 -3.95
N LEU A 109 -14.63 14.41 -3.41
CA LEU A 109 -14.91 13.17 -2.69
C LEU A 109 -14.83 11.95 -3.61
N ARG A 110 -15.35 12.07 -4.84
CA ARG A 110 -15.18 11.02 -5.85
C ARG A 110 -13.71 10.77 -6.17
N ALA A 111 -12.96 11.86 -6.45
CA ALA A 111 -11.53 11.75 -6.73
C ALA A 111 -10.75 11.13 -5.56
N ALA A 112 -11.11 11.42 -4.31
CA ALA A 112 -10.48 10.82 -3.14
C ALA A 112 -10.61 9.30 -3.13
N ALA A 113 -11.80 8.75 -3.39
CA ALA A 113 -12.02 7.31 -3.45
C ALA A 113 -11.27 6.66 -4.63
N GLU A 114 -11.40 7.24 -5.84
CA GLU A 114 -10.80 6.69 -7.06
C GLU A 114 -9.26 6.74 -7.04
N LEU A 115 -8.68 7.86 -6.60
CA LEU A 115 -7.24 8.03 -6.56
C LEU A 115 -6.60 7.28 -5.39
N ALA A 116 -7.27 7.21 -4.23
CA ALA A 116 -6.80 6.39 -3.11
C ALA A 116 -6.78 4.91 -3.50
N ASP A 117 -7.82 4.41 -4.19
CA ASP A 117 -7.85 3.03 -4.64
C ASP A 117 -6.72 2.72 -5.62
N ARG A 118 -6.46 3.64 -6.55
CA ARG A 118 -5.44 3.48 -7.60
C ARG A 118 -4.00 3.59 -7.11
N HIS A 119 -3.73 4.46 -6.15
CA HIS A 119 -2.36 4.88 -5.81
C HIS A 119 -1.91 4.53 -4.40
N ILE A 120 -2.83 4.25 -3.46
CA ILE A 120 -2.51 3.89 -2.08
C ILE A 120 -2.78 2.40 -1.89
N ASN A 121 -1.71 1.58 -1.91
CA ASN A 121 -1.82 0.12 -1.89
C ASN A 121 -1.57 -0.51 -0.52
N ASP A 122 -1.01 0.24 0.42
CA ASP A 122 -0.67 -0.22 1.77
C ASP A 122 -1.85 -0.22 2.74
N ARG A 123 -2.98 0.37 2.35
CA ARG A 123 -4.21 0.49 3.15
C ARG A 123 -5.44 0.08 2.35
N ARG A 124 -6.55 -0.13 3.05
CA ARG A 124 -7.82 -0.56 2.46
C ARG A 124 -8.84 0.57 2.40
N LEU A 125 -9.81 0.44 1.49
CA LEU A 125 -11.02 1.26 1.50
C LEU A 125 -11.93 0.83 2.67
N PRO A 126 -12.69 1.75 3.28
CA PRO A 126 -12.78 3.19 2.99
C PRO A 126 -11.69 4.02 3.65
N ASP A 127 -10.91 3.45 4.57
CA ASP A 127 -9.99 4.13 5.48
C ASP A 127 -9.00 5.04 4.73
N LYS A 128 -8.29 4.51 3.73
CA LYS A 128 -7.35 5.29 2.91
C LYS A 128 -7.98 6.49 2.21
N ALA A 129 -9.26 6.42 1.82
CA ALA A 129 -9.97 7.52 1.19
C ALA A 129 -10.45 8.56 2.22
N ILE A 130 -10.83 8.11 3.41
CA ILE A 130 -11.15 8.94 4.58
C ILE A 130 -9.93 9.77 4.97
N ASP A 131 -8.76 9.15 5.11
CA ASP A 131 -7.51 9.83 5.43
C ASP A 131 -7.16 10.92 4.41
N VAL A 132 -7.37 10.65 3.13
CA VAL A 132 -7.13 11.64 2.05
C VAL A 132 -8.06 12.86 2.20
N VAL A 133 -9.35 12.63 2.49
CA VAL A 133 -10.33 13.72 2.69
C VAL A 133 -9.99 14.53 3.92
N ASP A 134 -9.65 13.87 5.03
CA ASP A 134 -9.27 14.51 6.29
C ASP A 134 -8.02 15.38 6.14
N GLU A 135 -6.96 14.83 5.59
CA GLU A 135 -5.69 15.54 5.33
C GLU A 135 -5.90 16.73 4.38
N ALA A 136 -6.76 16.61 3.36
CA ALA A 136 -7.05 17.70 2.43
C ALA A 136 -7.76 18.86 3.13
N GLY A 137 -8.72 18.58 3.99
CA GLY A 137 -9.41 19.58 4.81
C GLY A 137 -8.49 20.26 5.80
N ALA A 138 -7.69 19.47 6.54
CA ALA A 138 -6.72 19.99 7.49
C ALA A 138 -5.72 20.95 6.83
N ARG A 139 -5.22 20.62 5.65
CA ARG A 139 -4.27 21.48 4.91
C ARG A 139 -4.89 22.77 4.45
N LEU A 140 -6.12 22.72 3.97
CA LEU A 140 -6.80 23.92 3.50
C LEU A 140 -7.02 24.91 4.67
N ARG A 141 -7.37 24.39 5.84
CA ARG A 141 -7.53 25.16 7.07
C ARG A 141 -6.22 25.84 7.53
N LEU A 142 -5.05 25.24 7.27
CA LEU A 142 -3.74 25.78 7.66
C LEU A 142 -3.25 26.89 6.74
N LYS A 143 -3.90 27.16 5.61
CA LYS A 143 -3.52 28.28 4.74
C LYS A 143 -3.84 29.62 5.42
N PRO A 144 -3.00 30.68 5.22
CA PRO A 144 -3.22 32.00 5.83
C PRO A 144 -4.58 32.59 5.50
N VAL A 145 -5.21 33.23 6.48
CA VAL A 145 -6.49 33.93 6.30
C VAL A 145 -6.30 35.10 5.32
N GLY A 146 -6.93 35.04 4.16
CA GLY A 146 -6.82 36.02 3.07
C GLY A 146 -6.61 35.40 1.69
N GLU A 147 -6.00 34.21 1.60
CA GLU A 147 -5.88 33.37 0.40
C GLU A 147 -6.73 32.10 0.53
N ALA A 148 -7.55 32.01 1.57
CA ALA A 148 -8.21 30.78 1.94
C ALA A 148 -9.32 30.45 0.94
N GLU A 149 -9.04 29.57 0.01
CA GLU A 149 -10.06 28.77 -0.63
C GLU A 149 -10.79 27.97 0.46
N GLN A 150 -12.06 28.29 0.70
CA GLN A 150 -12.86 27.59 1.69
C GLN A 150 -13.44 26.28 1.15
N ARG A 151 -12.99 25.85 -0.04
CA ARG A 151 -13.52 24.67 -0.71
C ARG A 151 -12.42 23.74 -1.17
N VAL A 152 -12.48 22.48 -0.72
CA VAL A 152 -11.61 21.39 -1.20
C VAL A 152 -12.05 20.97 -2.59
N GLU A 153 -11.15 21.11 -3.55
CA GLU A 153 -11.32 20.72 -4.95
C GLU A 153 -10.47 19.50 -5.29
N VAL A 154 -10.65 18.94 -6.50
CA VAL A 154 -9.93 17.76 -6.98
C VAL A 154 -8.41 17.93 -6.88
N ARG A 155 -7.88 19.12 -7.21
CA ARG A 155 -6.44 19.42 -7.13
C ARG A 155 -5.85 19.23 -5.72
N HIS A 156 -6.61 19.57 -4.67
CA HIS A 156 -6.16 19.38 -3.29
C HIS A 156 -6.08 17.90 -2.92
N ILE A 157 -7.01 17.10 -3.42
CA ILE A 157 -7.00 15.63 -3.28
C ILE A 157 -5.80 15.02 -4.02
N GLU A 158 -5.54 15.46 -5.25
CA GLU A 158 -4.39 15.02 -6.05
C GLU A 158 -3.06 15.29 -5.34
N GLU A 159 -2.89 16.47 -4.74
CA GLU A 159 -1.71 16.83 -3.96
C GLU A 159 -1.52 15.93 -2.73
N VAL A 160 -2.61 15.62 -2.02
CA VAL A 160 -2.57 14.77 -0.83
C VAL A 160 -2.24 13.34 -1.22
N VAL A 161 -2.94 12.79 -2.22
CA VAL A 161 -2.68 11.43 -2.72
C VAL A 161 -1.24 11.30 -3.21
N ALA A 162 -0.75 12.27 -3.98
CA ALA A 162 0.63 12.30 -4.44
C ALA A 162 1.64 12.20 -3.28
N ARG A 163 1.38 12.90 -2.18
CA ARG A 163 2.25 12.85 -0.99
C ARG A 163 2.15 11.51 -0.26
N ILE A 164 0.94 11.03 0.03
CA ILE A 164 0.72 9.76 0.75
C ILE A 164 1.32 8.59 -0.04
N ALA A 165 1.04 8.54 -1.34
CA ALA A 165 1.54 7.50 -2.23
C ALA A 165 3.01 7.71 -2.66
N ARG A 166 3.65 8.83 -2.21
CA ARG A 166 5.02 9.20 -2.60
C ARG A 166 5.23 9.26 -4.10
N ILE A 167 4.22 9.72 -4.83
CA ILE A 167 4.24 9.90 -6.27
C ILE A 167 4.50 11.38 -6.56
N PRO A 168 5.30 11.72 -7.57
CA PRO A 168 5.40 13.11 -8.00
C PRO A 168 4.02 13.70 -8.29
N PRO A 169 3.65 14.88 -7.77
CA PRO A 169 2.33 15.49 -7.99
C PRO A 169 1.94 15.63 -9.47
N ARG A 170 2.94 15.70 -10.33
CA ARG A 170 2.79 15.77 -11.79
C ARG A 170 2.30 14.49 -12.45
N THR A 171 2.43 13.34 -11.79
CA THR A 171 1.97 12.03 -12.33
C THR A 171 0.45 11.86 -12.19
N VAL A 172 -0.17 12.64 -11.31
CA VAL A 172 -1.61 12.63 -11.05
C VAL A 172 -2.34 13.65 -11.94
N SER A 173 -1.62 14.65 -12.47
CA SER A 173 -2.16 15.72 -13.31
C SER A 173 -1.73 15.62 -14.79
N SER A 174 -2.36 16.38 -15.66
CA SER A 174 -2.18 16.41 -17.14
C SER A 174 -0.76 16.76 -17.66
N SER A 175 0.19 17.01 -16.78
CA SER A 175 1.59 17.40 -17.07
C SER A 175 2.51 16.25 -17.53
N ASP A 176 2.03 15.01 -17.55
CA ASP A 176 2.81 13.83 -17.97
C ASP A 176 3.22 13.89 -19.47
N ARG A 177 2.43 14.60 -20.27
CA ARG A 177 2.73 14.79 -21.70
C ARG A 177 4.04 15.55 -21.95
N ASP A 178 4.32 16.60 -21.18
CA ASP A 178 5.50 17.43 -21.38
C ASP A 178 6.77 16.70 -20.89
N LEU A 179 6.66 15.93 -19.82
CA LEU A 179 7.75 15.07 -19.35
C LEU A 179 8.11 14.02 -20.40
N LEU A 180 7.12 13.32 -20.94
CA LEU A 180 7.34 12.29 -21.96
C LEU A 180 7.84 12.88 -23.29
N ARG A 181 7.36 14.08 -23.65
CA ARG A 181 7.81 14.78 -24.86
C ARG A 181 9.32 15.08 -24.81
N ASN A 182 9.80 15.51 -23.64
CA ASN A 182 11.19 15.94 -23.44
C ASN A 182 12.10 14.82 -22.90
N LEU A 183 11.59 13.63 -22.59
CA LEU A 183 12.32 12.55 -21.94
C LEU A 183 13.62 12.18 -22.69
N GLU A 184 13.53 11.93 -23.99
CA GLU A 184 14.68 11.56 -24.82
C GLU A 184 15.75 12.66 -24.81
N ARG A 185 15.34 13.92 -25.01
CA ARG A 185 16.23 15.07 -24.99
C ARG A 185 16.92 15.21 -23.64
N ASN A 186 16.18 15.11 -22.56
CA ASN A 186 16.72 15.26 -21.20
C ASN A 186 17.74 14.16 -20.87
N LEU A 187 17.49 12.92 -21.28
CA LEU A 187 18.44 11.82 -21.08
C LEU A 187 19.72 12.02 -21.93
N LYS A 188 19.61 12.47 -23.17
CA LYS A 188 20.75 12.74 -24.05
C LYS A 188 21.62 13.92 -23.60
N LEU A 189 21.10 14.86 -22.80
CA LEU A 189 21.88 15.95 -22.21
C LEU A 189 22.85 15.47 -21.12
N VAL A 190 22.57 14.34 -20.49
CA VAL A 190 23.31 13.84 -19.32
C VAL A 190 24.12 12.57 -19.67
N ILE A 191 23.65 11.78 -20.63
CA ILE A 191 24.23 10.50 -20.99
C ILE A 191 24.78 10.60 -22.42
N PHE A 192 26.08 10.38 -22.55
CA PHE A 192 26.80 10.52 -23.83
C PHE A 192 27.08 9.15 -24.46
N GLY A 193 26.98 9.08 -25.78
CA GLY A 193 27.38 7.88 -26.57
C GLY A 193 26.36 6.74 -26.53
N GLN A 194 25.12 6.94 -25.98
CA GLN A 194 24.06 5.95 -25.90
C GLN A 194 22.77 6.39 -26.61
N ASP A 195 22.86 7.22 -27.61
CA ASP A 195 21.72 7.85 -28.31
C ASP A 195 20.72 6.84 -28.87
N ALA A 196 21.15 5.73 -29.41
CA ALA A 196 20.30 4.69 -29.96
C ALA A 196 19.49 3.99 -28.84
N ALA A 197 20.15 3.61 -27.76
CA ALA A 197 19.52 2.97 -26.61
C ALA A 197 18.51 3.90 -25.95
N ILE A 198 18.85 5.17 -25.75
CA ILE A 198 17.97 6.20 -25.17
C ILE A 198 16.76 6.43 -26.07
N GLY A 199 16.93 6.51 -27.38
CA GLY A 199 15.85 6.68 -28.35
C GLY A 199 14.85 5.52 -28.29
N THR A 200 15.36 4.27 -28.29
CA THR A 200 14.52 3.07 -28.18
C THR A 200 13.76 3.03 -26.87
N LEU A 201 14.42 3.30 -25.74
CA LEU A 201 13.83 3.35 -24.41
C LEU A 201 12.72 4.40 -24.32
N ALA A 202 13.02 5.63 -24.76
CA ALA A 202 12.06 6.74 -24.72
C ALA A 202 10.84 6.47 -25.61
N ALA A 203 11.03 5.88 -26.79
CA ALA A 203 9.93 5.50 -27.68
C ALA A 203 9.03 4.44 -27.05
N ALA A 204 9.60 3.41 -26.43
CA ALA A 204 8.86 2.35 -25.76
C ALA A 204 8.05 2.89 -24.56
N ILE A 205 8.65 3.77 -23.75
CA ILE A 205 7.94 4.40 -22.61
C ILE A 205 6.79 5.30 -23.10
N LYS A 206 7.03 6.11 -24.14
CA LYS A 206 5.99 6.94 -24.77
C LYS A 206 4.82 6.11 -25.27
N MET A 207 5.11 4.98 -25.94
CA MET A 207 4.09 4.07 -26.44
C MET A 207 3.28 3.43 -25.30
N ALA A 208 3.96 2.93 -24.26
CA ALA A 208 3.29 2.32 -23.12
C ALA A 208 2.36 3.31 -22.37
N ARG A 209 2.75 4.59 -22.29
CA ARG A 209 1.95 5.65 -21.64
C ARG A 209 0.98 6.38 -22.57
N SER A 210 0.84 5.97 -23.81
CA SER A 210 -0.13 6.57 -24.74
C SER A 210 -1.60 6.24 -24.43
N GLY A 211 -1.86 5.44 -23.40
CA GLY A 211 -3.22 5.04 -22.98
C GLY A 211 -3.75 3.78 -23.68
N LEU A 212 -2.91 3.14 -24.53
CA LEU A 212 -3.27 1.90 -25.24
C LEU A 212 -2.92 0.63 -24.43
N SER A 213 -2.16 0.79 -23.34
CA SER A 213 -1.73 -0.33 -22.49
C SER A 213 -2.60 -0.44 -21.24
N ASP A 214 -2.77 -1.66 -20.73
CA ASP A 214 -3.45 -1.93 -19.46
C ASP A 214 -2.70 -1.25 -18.30
N LEU A 215 -3.39 -0.39 -17.56
CA LEU A 215 -2.85 0.35 -16.41
C LEU A 215 -2.36 -0.55 -15.26
N ARG A 216 -2.73 -1.83 -15.26
CA ARG A 216 -2.30 -2.82 -14.26
C ARG A 216 -0.94 -3.44 -14.59
N ARG A 217 -0.40 -3.19 -15.78
CA ARG A 217 0.88 -3.74 -16.21
C ARG A 217 2.01 -2.73 -16.01
N PRO A 218 3.24 -3.20 -15.76
CA PRO A 218 4.42 -2.33 -15.80
C PRO A 218 4.49 -1.56 -17.13
N VAL A 219 5.04 -0.36 -17.09
CA VAL A 219 5.28 0.47 -18.28
C VAL A 219 6.13 -0.27 -19.32
N GLY A 220 7.04 -1.13 -18.86
CA GLY A 220 7.82 -2.02 -19.70
C GLY A 220 8.91 -2.74 -18.92
N SER A 221 9.37 -3.84 -19.47
CA SER A 221 10.56 -4.56 -19.03
C SER A 221 11.63 -4.41 -20.12
N PHE A 222 12.81 -3.92 -19.73
CA PHE A 222 13.89 -3.59 -20.64
C PHE A 222 15.14 -4.35 -20.26
N LEU A 223 15.82 -4.95 -21.22
CA LEU A 223 17.10 -5.62 -21.04
C LEU A 223 18.21 -4.80 -21.70
N PHE A 224 19.12 -4.26 -20.86
CA PHE A 224 20.31 -3.57 -21.34
C PHE A 224 21.47 -4.57 -21.49
N ALA A 225 21.85 -4.90 -22.70
CA ALA A 225 22.98 -5.77 -22.99
C ALA A 225 24.16 -4.95 -23.54
N GLY A 226 25.36 -5.19 -23.02
CA GLY A 226 26.58 -4.50 -23.46
C GLY A 226 27.75 -4.67 -22.48
N PRO A 227 28.96 -4.25 -22.84
CA PRO A 227 30.16 -4.36 -22.02
C PRO A 227 30.00 -3.65 -20.65
N THR A 228 30.84 -4.01 -19.69
CA THR A 228 30.89 -3.33 -18.39
C THR A 228 31.38 -1.90 -18.55
N GLY A 229 30.84 -0.96 -17.75
CA GLY A 229 31.30 0.42 -17.75
C GLY A 229 30.72 1.33 -18.84
N VAL A 230 29.84 0.85 -19.73
CA VAL A 230 29.25 1.65 -20.82
C VAL A 230 28.07 2.51 -20.40
N GLY A 231 27.67 2.50 -19.11
CA GLY A 231 26.64 3.39 -18.58
C GLY A 231 25.24 2.77 -18.45
N LYS A 232 25.06 1.45 -18.51
CA LYS A 232 23.75 0.78 -18.36
C LYS A 232 22.99 1.19 -17.09
N THR A 233 23.67 1.13 -15.95
CA THR A 233 23.12 1.54 -14.64
C THR A 233 22.82 3.03 -14.60
N GLU A 234 23.66 3.86 -15.21
CA GLU A 234 23.47 5.32 -15.24
C GLU A 234 22.24 5.71 -16.08
N VAL A 235 22.01 5.07 -17.23
CA VAL A 235 20.77 5.28 -18.03
C VAL A 235 19.53 5.03 -17.20
N THR A 236 19.53 3.96 -16.40
CA THR A 236 18.39 3.58 -15.58
C THR A 236 18.18 4.59 -14.43
N ARG A 237 19.26 5.04 -13.81
CA ARG A 237 19.21 6.04 -12.74
C ARG A 237 18.70 7.40 -13.25
N GLN A 238 19.22 7.85 -14.39
CA GLN A 238 18.80 9.10 -15.01
C GLN A 238 17.36 9.04 -15.54
N LEU A 239 16.91 7.85 -15.98
CA LEU A 239 15.49 7.63 -16.30
C LEU A 239 14.60 7.88 -15.08
N ALA A 240 14.94 7.31 -13.92
CA ALA A 240 14.18 7.51 -12.69
C ALA A 240 14.10 8.99 -12.31
N LEU A 241 15.23 9.71 -12.37
CA LEU A 241 15.30 11.14 -12.13
C LEU A 241 14.46 11.95 -13.13
N ALA A 242 14.56 11.64 -14.42
CA ALA A 242 13.82 12.34 -15.47
C ALA A 242 12.31 12.11 -15.36
N MET A 243 11.88 10.94 -14.90
CA MET A 243 10.49 10.60 -14.65
C MET A 243 10.00 11.06 -13.26
N GLY A 244 10.91 11.49 -12.37
CA GLY A 244 10.58 11.91 -11.01
C GLY A 244 10.05 10.76 -10.14
N VAL A 245 10.52 9.53 -10.36
CA VAL A 245 10.17 8.34 -9.58
C VAL A 245 11.38 7.80 -8.83
N GLU A 246 11.14 6.95 -7.83
CA GLU A 246 12.20 6.34 -7.05
C GLU A 246 13.04 5.38 -7.89
N PHE A 247 14.34 5.31 -7.60
CA PHE A 247 15.28 4.37 -8.21
C PHE A 247 15.59 3.25 -7.22
N VAL A 248 15.10 2.05 -7.50
CA VAL A 248 15.32 0.85 -6.69
C VAL A 248 16.29 -0.06 -7.42
N ARG A 249 17.44 -0.37 -6.79
CA ARG A 249 18.47 -1.23 -7.36
C ARG A 249 18.71 -2.45 -6.48
N PHE A 250 18.72 -3.62 -7.12
CA PHE A 250 19.22 -4.86 -6.53
C PHE A 250 20.38 -5.39 -7.36
N ASP A 251 21.50 -5.64 -6.70
CA ASP A 251 22.66 -6.29 -7.30
C ASP A 251 22.48 -7.80 -7.25
N MET A 252 22.31 -8.44 -8.39
CA MET A 252 21.99 -9.86 -8.44
C MET A 252 23.19 -10.74 -8.08
N SER A 253 24.40 -10.18 -8.01
CA SER A 253 25.56 -10.91 -7.47
C SER A 253 25.40 -11.30 -6.00
N GLU A 254 24.57 -10.60 -5.23
CA GLU A 254 24.24 -10.94 -3.84
C GLU A 254 23.25 -12.11 -3.74
N TYR A 255 22.59 -12.47 -4.85
CA TYR A 255 21.52 -13.47 -4.92
C TYR A 255 21.89 -14.67 -5.80
N MET A 256 23.17 -15.06 -5.79
CA MET A 256 23.67 -16.23 -6.52
C MET A 256 23.28 -17.55 -5.85
N GLU A 257 23.05 -17.56 -4.54
CA GLU A 257 22.75 -18.76 -3.78
C GLU A 257 21.25 -18.86 -3.44
N ARG A 258 20.72 -20.08 -3.43
CA ARG A 258 19.30 -20.33 -3.20
C ARG A 258 18.78 -19.75 -1.89
N HIS A 259 19.56 -19.76 -0.83
CA HIS A 259 19.13 -19.23 0.47
C HIS A 259 19.02 -17.70 0.46
N THR A 260 19.80 -17.00 -0.37
CA THR A 260 19.71 -15.53 -0.51
C THR A 260 18.49 -15.11 -1.33
N VAL A 261 18.01 -15.97 -2.24
CA VAL A 261 16.77 -15.73 -3.00
C VAL A 261 15.56 -15.62 -2.07
N SER A 262 15.50 -16.44 -1.02
CA SER A 262 14.43 -16.37 -0.01
C SER A 262 14.39 -15.01 0.72
N ARG A 263 15.50 -14.32 0.87
CA ARG A 263 15.55 -12.96 1.43
C ARG A 263 15.00 -11.92 0.46
N LEU A 264 15.19 -12.15 -0.84
CA LEU A 264 14.69 -11.24 -1.88
C LEU A 264 13.17 -11.31 -1.99
N ILE A 265 12.60 -12.52 -1.92
CA ILE A 265 11.18 -12.80 -2.20
C ILE A 265 10.34 -12.89 -0.93
N GLY A 266 10.95 -13.30 0.18
CA GLY A 266 10.29 -13.77 1.39
C GLY A 266 10.33 -15.30 1.49
N ALA A 267 10.24 -15.82 2.72
CA ALA A 267 10.23 -17.26 2.96
C ALA A 267 8.85 -17.85 2.63
N PRO A 268 8.78 -19.05 2.03
CA PRO A 268 7.51 -19.74 1.81
C PRO A 268 6.80 -20.06 3.15
N PRO A 269 5.45 -20.21 3.13
CA PRO A 269 4.71 -20.61 4.31
C PRO A 269 5.28 -21.88 4.96
N GLY A 270 5.53 -21.80 6.28
CA GLY A 270 6.08 -22.94 7.05
C GLY A 270 7.59 -22.92 7.29
N TYR A 271 8.31 -21.95 6.74
CA TYR A 271 9.73 -21.76 7.03
C TYR A 271 9.95 -20.65 8.07
N VAL A 272 11.05 -20.72 8.80
CA VAL A 272 11.47 -19.69 9.77
C VAL A 272 11.68 -18.37 9.00
N GLY A 273 10.99 -17.28 9.45
CA GLY A 273 11.05 -15.98 8.78
C GLY A 273 9.92 -15.73 7.77
N PHE A 274 8.90 -16.59 7.71
CA PHE A 274 7.70 -16.39 6.86
C PHE A 274 6.97 -15.05 7.11
N ASP A 275 7.03 -14.55 8.35
CA ASP A 275 6.42 -13.26 8.73
C ASP A 275 7.23 -12.04 8.25
N GLN A 276 8.44 -12.26 7.73
CA GLN A 276 9.25 -11.20 7.12
C GLN A 276 9.00 -11.17 5.62
N GLY A 277 8.49 -10.05 5.13
CA GLY A 277 8.33 -9.81 3.69
C GLY A 277 9.68 -9.89 2.97
N GLY A 278 9.67 -10.19 1.66
CA GLY A 278 10.87 -10.17 0.86
C GLY A 278 11.36 -8.74 0.58
N LEU A 279 12.67 -8.54 0.54
CA LEU A 279 13.26 -7.21 0.29
C LEU A 279 12.75 -6.55 -0.98
N LEU A 280 12.55 -7.33 -2.05
CA LEU A 280 12.00 -6.85 -3.32
C LEU A 280 10.52 -6.46 -3.17
N THR A 281 9.72 -7.33 -2.56
CA THR A 281 8.28 -7.09 -2.37
C THR A 281 8.03 -5.90 -1.45
N GLU A 282 8.80 -5.76 -0.39
CA GLU A 282 8.74 -4.60 0.52
C GLU A 282 9.15 -3.30 -0.18
N ALA A 283 10.24 -3.32 -0.97
CA ALA A 283 10.69 -2.15 -1.71
C ALA A 283 9.65 -1.68 -2.72
N ILE A 284 9.01 -2.61 -3.45
CA ILE A 284 7.96 -2.29 -4.41
C ILE A 284 6.66 -1.83 -3.70
N ALA A 285 6.27 -2.47 -2.60
CA ALA A 285 5.14 -2.04 -1.81
C ALA A 285 5.34 -0.62 -1.25
N LYS A 286 6.57 -0.29 -0.84
CA LYS A 286 6.94 1.04 -0.36
C LYS A 286 7.01 2.09 -1.47
N HIS A 287 7.42 1.70 -2.67
CA HIS A 287 7.59 2.57 -3.84
C HIS A 287 6.93 1.93 -5.08
N PRO A 288 5.58 1.93 -5.17
CA PRO A 288 4.85 1.27 -6.27
C PRO A 288 5.18 1.84 -7.65
N HIS A 289 5.53 3.14 -7.68
CA HIS A 289 5.98 3.82 -8.89
C HIS A 289 7.49 4.06 -8.80
N CYS A 290 8.26 3.11 -9.30
CA CYS A 290 9.72 3.18 -9.30
C CYS A 290 10.30 2.68 -10.62
N VAL A 291 11.57 2.98 -10.83
CA VAL A 291 12.40 2.28 -11.81
C VAL A 291 13.19 1.23 -11.05
N LEU A 292 12.81 -0.04 -11.25
CA LEU A 292 13.50 -1.18 -10.67
C LEU A 292 14.63 -1.62 -11.59
N LEU A 293 15.86 -1.63 -11.08
CA LEU A 293 17.04 -2.18 -11.73
C LEU A 293 17.48 -3.47 -11.05
N LEU A 294 17.48 -4.56 -11.80
CA LEU A 294 18.16 -5.80 -11.44
C LEU A 294 19.52 -5.80 -12.15
N ASP A 295 20.56 -5.40 -11.43
CA ASP A 295 21.90 -5.26 -12.01
C ASP A 295 22.62 -6.62 -12.01
N GLU A 296 23.44 -6.87 -13.04
CA GLU A 296 24.16 -8.13 -13.22
C GLU A 296 23.26 -9.39 -13.16
N VAL A 297 22.10 -9.29 -13.86
CA VAL A 297 21.04 -10.32 -13.81
C VAL A 297 21.54 -11.72 -14.19
N GLU A 298 22.60 -11.82 -15.01
CA GLU A 298 23.25 -13.07 -15.40
C GLU A 298 23.90 -13.82 -14.23
N LYS A 299 24.15 -13.15 -13.11
CA LYS A 299 24.72 -13.77 -11.91
C LYS A 299 23.66 -14.32 -10.96
N ALA A 300 22.40 -13.99 -11.18
CA ALA A 300 21.29 -14.41 -10.32
C ALA A 300 21.11 -15.94 -10.33
N HIS A 301 20.69 -16.48 -9.17
CA HIS A 301 20.24 -17.87 -9.12
C HIS A 301 19.04 -18.10 -10.07
N PRO A 302 18.93 -19.25 -10.73
CA PRO A 302 17.81 -19.54 -11.65
C PRO A 302 16.41 -19.33 -11.05
N ASP A 303 16.22 -19.53 -9.75
CA ASP A 303 14.95 -19.32 -9.08
C ASP A 303 14.49 -17.84 -9.12
N VAL A 304 15.40 -16.88 -9.30
CA VAL A 304 15.06 -15.46 -9.48
C VAL A 304 14.32 -15.24 -10.80
N PHE A 305 14.69 -15.96 -11.86
CA PHE A 305 14.00 -15.84 -13.16
C PHE A 305 12.57 -16.33 -13.11
N ASN A 306 12.29 -17.37 -12.30
CA ASN A 306 10.92 -17.87 -12.09
C ASN A 306 10.01 -16.84 -11.38
N LEU A 307 10.60 -15.87 -10.72
CA LEU A 307 9.89 -14.79 -10.05
C LEU A 307 9.52 -13.64 -11.00
N LEU A 308 10.31 -13.45 -12.04
CA LEU A 308 10.12 -12.37 -13.01
C LEU A 308 9.16 -12.75 -14.15
N LEU A 309 8.80 -14.03 -14.27
CA LEU A 309 7.84 -14.59 -15.23
C LEU A 309 6.44 -14.67 -14.63
#